data_85be47a28892aa50b83b27dc27d0080d
#
_entry.id   85be47a28892aa50b83b27dc27d0080d
#
_cell.length_a   1.000
_cell.length_b   1.000
_cell.length_c   1.000
_cell.angle_alpha   90.00
_cell.angle_beta   90.00
_cell.angle_gamma   90.00
#
_symmetry.space_group_name_H-M   'P 1'
#
loop_
_entity.id
_entity.type
_entity.pdbx_description
1 polymer ?
#
loop_
_entity_poly.entity_id
_entity_poly.type
_entity_poly.pdbx_seq_one_letter_code
_entity_poly.pdbx_strand_id
1 'polypeptide(L)'
;MSLTETPICNFGEKAQSFNLLSTNNERLTLNNIKGKNGTLIMFICNHCPYVKAIIKYISEEVIFFETLGIKSVAIMSNDIKNYPEDSFENMIKFSKLYNFSFPYLIDSTQEIAKKYKAVCTPDFFAYNKNLELQYRGRFRELKNMQTDKK
;
A
#
# COMPACT_ATOMS: atom_id res chain seq x y z
N MET A 1 -14.24 3.70 -6.98
CA MET A 1 -14.34 2.27 -6.63
C MET A 1 -15.69 1.98 -6.01
N SER A 2 -16.28 0.89 -6.39
CA SER A 2 -17.54 0.46 -5.81
C SER A 2 -17.34 0.06 -4.34
N LEU A 3 -18.42 0.18 -3.56
CA LEU A 3 -18.41 -0.28 -2.18
C LEU A 3 -18.46 -1.81 -2.19
N THR A 4 -17.34 -2.43 -1.97
CA THR A 4 -17.23 -3.89 -1.91
C THR A 4 -16.93 -4.30 -0.47
N GLU A 5 -17.46 -5.45 -0.09
CA GLU A 5 -17.14 -5.99 1.23
C GLU A 5 -15.64 -6.29 1.33
N THR A 6 -15.07 -6.05 2.49
CA THR A 6 -13.68 -6.39 2.75
C THR A 6 -13.51 -7.90 2.65
N PRO A 7 -12.62 -8.40 1.78
CA PRO A 7 -12.39 -9.84 1.69
C PRO A 7 -11.89 -10.41 3.01
N ILE A 8 -12.13 -11.70 3.18
CA ILE A 8 -11.64 -12.43 4.35
C ILE A 8 -10.12 -12.42 4.35
N CYS A 9 -9.52 -12.14 5.52
CA CYS A 9 -8.08 -12.20 5.68
C CYS A 9 -7.62 -13.66 5.83
N ASN A 10 -6.78 -14.10 4.90
CA ASN A 10 -6.18 -15.43 4.96
C ASN A 10 -4.89 -15.34 5.78
N PHE A 11 -4.98 -15.43 7.09
CA PHE A 11 -3.83 -15.34 7.99
C PHE A 11 -2.74 -16.33 7.60
N GLY A 12 -1.51 -15.86 7.59
CA GLY A 12 -0.36 -16.68 7.24
C GLY A 12 -0.06 -16.80 5.76
N GLU A 13 -0.93 -16.26 4.89
CA GLU A 13 -0.68 -16.28 3.44
C GLU A 13 0.58 -15.48 3.13
N LYS A 14 1.46 -16.05 2.33
CA LYS A 14 2.73 -15.39 1.98
C LYS A 14 2.50 -14.23 1.03
N ALA A 15 3.27 -13.16 1.24
CA ALA A 15 3.27 -12.02 0.32
C ALA A 15 3.77 -12.45 -1.06
N GLN A 16 3.13 -11.92 -2.11
CA GLN A 16 3.50 -12.19 -3.50
C GLN A 16 4.67 -11.31 -3.91
N SER A 17 5.62 -11.89 -4.62
CA SER A 17 6.76 -11.14 -5.13
C SER A 17 6.33 -10.17 -6.23
N PHE A 18 7.08 -9.09 -6.38
CA PHE A 18 6.85 -8.12 -7.45
C PHE A 18 8.16 -7.44 -7.82
N ASN A 19 8.15 -6.78 -8.97
CA ASN A 19 9.24 -5.94 -9.44
C ASN A 19 8.59 -4.78 -10.19
N LEU A 20 8.46 -3.64 -9.52
CA LEU A 20 7.70 -2.50 -10.04
C LEU A 20 8.52 -1.23 -10.01
N LEU A 21 8.20 -0.30 -10.92
CA LEU A 21 8.88 0.99 -11.01
C LEU A 21 8.32 1.95 -9.97
N SER A 22 9.23 2.58 -9.22
CA SER A 22 8.86 3.59 -8.21
C SER A 22 8.86 4.98 -8.83
N THR A 23 8.24 5.93 -8.11
CA THR A 23 8.24 7.35 -8.52
C THR A 23 9.64 7.97 -8.51
N ASN A 24 10.63 7.29 -7.96
CA ASN A 24 12.04 7.71 -7.99
C ASN A 24 12.79 7.10 -9.18
N ASN A 25 12.09 6.49 -10.13
CA ASN A 25 12.67 5.80 -11.29
C ASN A 25 13.53 4.59 -10.95
N GLU A 26 13.35 4.02 -9.78
CA GLU A 26 14.03 2.79 -9.38
C GLU A 26 13.02 1.63 -9.41
N ARG A 27 13.46 0.48 -9.90
CA ARG A 27 12.65 -0.73 -9.80
C ARG A 27 12.89 -1.37 -8.45
N LEU A 28 11.80 -1.65 -7.76
CA LEU A 28 11.85 -2.21 -6.41
C LEU A 28 11.12 -3.54 -6.36
N THR A 29 11.71 -4.48 -5.64
CA THR A 29 11.13 -5.80 -5.40
C THR A 29 10.62 -5.89 -3.97
N LEU A 30 9.86 -6.95 -3.69
CA LEU A 30 9.42 -7.22 -2.32
C LEU A 30 10.61 -7.29 -1.34
N ASN A 31 11.70 -7.92 -1.76
CA ASN A 31 12.91 -8.03 -0.93
C ASN A 31 13.54 -6.68 -0.63
N ASN A 32 13.45 -5.72 -1.56
CA ASN A 32 14.00 -4.39 -1.36
C ASN A 32 13.22 -3.58 -0.33
N ILE A 33 11.91 -3.84 -0.20
CA ILE A 33 11.02 -2.98 0.59
C ILE A 33 10.57 -3.63 1.91
N LYS A 34 10.88 -4.89 2.12
CA LYS A 34 10.44 -5.57 3.34
C LYS A 34 11.15 -5.01 4.57
N GLY A 35 10.40 -4.95 5.67
CA GLY A 35 10.94 -4.46 6.93
C GLY A 35 11.51 -5.58 7.80
N LYS A 36 12.35 -5.19 8.72
CA LYS A 36 13.00 -6.12 9.66
C LYS A 36 11.98 -6.87 10.50
N ASN A 37 10.95 -6.18 10.96
CA ASN A 37 9.94 -6.74 11.87
C ASN A 37 8.57 -6.89 11.22
N GLY A 38 8.36 -6.32 10.04
CA GLY A 38 7.10 -6.42 9.34
C GLY A 38 7.07 -5.54 8.11
N THR A 39 6.04 -5.71 7.29
CA THR A 39 5.87 -4.98 6.03
C THR A 39 4.41 -4.63 5.84
N LEU A 40 4.13 -3.38 5.49
CA LEU A 40 2.80 -2.91 5.15
C LEU A 40 2.75 -2.62 3.65
N ILE A 41 1.83 -3.28 2.95
CA ILE A 41 1.60 -3.05 1.52
C ILE A 41 0.24 -2.39 1.36
N MET A 42 0.22 -1.24 0.69
CA MET A 42 -0.99 -0.44 0.53
C MET A 42 -1.30 -0.29 -0.95
N PHE A 43 -2.51 -0.67 -1.35
CA PHE A 43 -2.99 -0.38 -2.71
C PHE A 43 -3.78 0.92 -2.65
N ILE A 44 -3.25 1.96 -3.27
CA ILE A 44 -3.85 3.30 -3.28
C ILE A 44 -3.84 3.88 -4.69
N CYS A 45 -4.54 4.99 -4.89
CA CYS A 45 -4.53 5.74 -6.13
C CYS A 45 -4.52 7.23 -5.84
N ASN A 46 -4.27 8.05 -6.86
CA ASN A 46 -4.15 9.49 -6.68
C ASN A 46 -5.50 10.21 -6.63
N HIS A 47 -6.51 9.65 -7.29
CA HIS A 47 -7.79 10.34 -7.48
C HIS A 47 -8.88 9.95 -6.47
N CYS A 48 -8.69 8.86 -5.75
CA CYS A 48 -9.73 8.34 -4.85
C CYS A 48 -9.97 9.32 -3.69
N PRO A 49 -11.20 9.83 -3.53
CA PRO A 49 -11.49 10.77 -2.44
C PRO A 49 -11.20 10.20 -1.06
N TYR A 50 -11.44 8.91 -0.85
CA TYR A 50 -11.17 8.27 0.43
C TYR A 50 -9.66 8.24 0.72
N VAL A 51 -8.85 7.95 -0.30
CA VAL A 51 -7.39 7.98 -0.16
C VAL A 51 -6.93 9.40 0.19
N LYS A 52 -7.44 10.41 -0.53
CA LYS A 52 -7.09 11.81 -0.26
C LYS A 52 -7.44 12.22 1.16
N ALA A 53 -8.53 11.69 1.69
CA ALA A 53 -8.97 12.03 3.04
C ALA A 53 -8.05 11.46 4.13
N ILE A 54 -7.38 10.33 3.87
CA ILE A 54 -6.58 9.65 4.89
C ILE A 54 -5.07 9.70 4.65
N ILE A 55 -4.62 10.15 3.47
CA ILE A 55 -3.21 10.05 3.09
C ILE A 55 -2.27 10.79 4.06
N LYS A 56 -2.71 11.89 4.61
CA LYS A 56 -1.93 12.63 5.60
C LYS A 56 -1.67 11.76 6.84
N TYR A 57 -2.71 11.07 7.29
CA TYR A 57 -2.60 10.19 8.46
C TYR A 57 -1.75 8.96 8.15
N ILE A 58 -1.88 8.42 6.93
CA ILE A 58 -1.03 7.32 6.47
C ILE A 58 0.44 7.74 6.53
N SER A 59 0.77 8.91 6.02
CA SER A 59 2.15 9.40 6.00
C SER A 59 2.72 9.53 7.42
N GLU A 60 1.91 9.97 8.37
CA GLU A 60 2.32 10.06 9.77
C GLU A 60 2.52 8.68 10.40
N GLU A 61 1.59 7.76 10.18
CA GLU A 61 1.63 6.42 10.76
C GLU A 61 2.80 5.59 10.21
N VAL A 62 3.12 5.77 8.92
CA VAL A 62 4.25 5.07 8.30
C VAL A 62 5.56 5.43 8.97
N ILE A 63 5.75 6.70 9.32
CA ILE A 63 6.94 7.15 10.04
C ILE A 63 7.02 6.45 11.40
N PHE A 64 5.90 6.35 12.09
CA PHE A 64 5.84 5.64 13.37
C PHE A 64 6.16 4.15 13.20
N PHE A 65 5.60 3.51 12.18
CA PHE A 65 5.86 2.09 11.89
C PHE A 65 7.34 1.83 11.64
N GLU A 66 8.04 2.75 10.98
CA GLU A 66 9.48 2.61 10.75
C GLU A 66 10.26 2.51 12.05
N THR A 67 9.84 3.22 13.07
CA THR A 67 10.50 3.12 14.39
C THR A 67 10.36 1.74 15.00
N LEU A 68 9.36 0.98 14.57
CA LEU A 68 9.12 -0.39 15.02
C LEU A 68 9.74 -1.44 14.10
N GLY A 69 10.48 -1.03 13.07
CA GLY A 69 11.07 -1.93 12.09
C GLY A 69 10.09 -2.43 11.05
N ILE A 70 8.95 -1.74 10.88
CA ILE A 70 7.93 -2.07 9.88
C ILE A 70 8.06 -1.06 8.74
N LYS A 71 8.39 -1.55 7.55
CA LYS A 71 8.47 -0.72 6.35
C LYS A 71 7.17 -0.77 5.57
N SER A 72 6.89 0.30 4.84
CA SER A 72 5.65 0.44 4.08
C SER A 72 5.96 0.70 2.61
N VAL A 73 5.07 0.24 1.74
CA VAL A 73 5.12 0.50 0.31
C VAL A 73 3.69 0.71 -0.18
N ALA A 74 3.52 1.63 -1.12
CA ALA A 74 2.24 1.85 -1.78
C ALA A 74 2.33 1.42 -3.24
N ILE A 75 1.27 0.79 -3.73
CA ILE A 75 1.18 0.31 -5.11
C ILE A 75 -0.07 0.89 -5.74
N MET A 76 0.08 1.50 -6.91
CA MET A 76 -1.02 2.04 -7.70
C MET A 76 -1.28 1.09 -8.87
N SER A 77 -2.47 0.51 -8.91
CA SER A 77 -2.84 -0.51 -9.90
C SER A 77 -4.07 -0.12 -10.72
N ASN A 78 -4.48 1.13 -10.71
CA ASN A 78 -5.61 1.57 -11.51
C ASN A 78 -5.22 1.68 -13.00
N ASP A 79 -6.23 1.52 -13.85
CA ASP A 79 -6.05 1.66 -15.30
C ASP A 79 -5.89 3.15 -15.65
N ILE A 80 -4.67 3.54 -16.02
CA ILE A 80 -4.37 4.94 -16.31
C ILE A 80 -5.04 5.44 -17.60
N LYS A 81 -5.48 4.53 -18.48
CA LYS A 81 -6.21 4.92 -19.69
C LYS A 81 -7.60 5.45 -19.33
N ASN A 82 -8.27 4.81 -18.38
CA ASN A 82 -9.58 5.24 -17.90
C ASN A 82 -9.50 6.26 -16.79
N TYR A 83 -8.38 6.28 -16.06
CA TYR A 83 -8.15 7.19 -14.94
C TYR A 83 -6.82 7.92 -15.13
N PRO A 84 -6.75 8.91 -16.04
CA PRO A 84 -5.50 9.62 -16.28
C PRO A 84 -4.97 10.37 -15.06
N GLU A 85 -5.83 10.62 -14.06
CA GLU A 85 -5.41 11.19 -12.78
C GLU A 85 -4.41 10.30 -12.06
N ASP A 86 -4.36 9.01 -12.40
CA ASP A 86 -3.46 8.03 -11.80
C ASP A 86 -2.22 7.76 -12.64
N SER A 87 -1.91 8.65 -13.59
CA SER A 87 -0.70 8.54 -14.40
C SER A 87 0.56 8.57 -13.53
N PHE A 88 1.65 8.07 -14.07
CA PHE A 88 2.94 8.04 -13.37
C PHE A 88 3.39 9.46 -12.98
N GLU A 89 3.21 10.43 -13.87
CA GLU A 89 3.49 11.84 -13.56
C GLU A 89 2.69 12.33 -12.36
N ASN A 90 1.41 11.99 -12.32
CA ASN A 90 0.54 12.40 -11.22
C ASN A 90 0.88 11.66 -9.93
N MET A 91 1.37 10.42 -10.02
CA MET A 91 1.90 9.70 -8.85
C MET A 91 3.08 10.46 -8.25
N ILE A 92 3.99 10.93 -9.09
CA ILE A 92 5.16 11.71 -8.62
C ILE A 92 4.68 12.97 -7.89
N LYS A 93 3.74 13.70 -8.49
CA LYS A 93 3.18 14.93 -7.89
C LYS A 93 2.48 14.63 -6.56
N PHE A 94 1.70 13.55 -6.52
CA PHE A 94 0.96 13.15 -5.33
C PHE A 94 1.91 12.81 -4.19
N SER A 95 2.96 12.04 -4.47
CA SER A 95 3.94 11.65 -3.47
C SER A 95 4.68 12.85 -2.89
N LYS A 96 4.98 13.85 -3.72
CA LYS A 96 5.63 15.08 -3.26
C LYS A 96 4.68 15.95 -2.45
N LEU A 97 3.44 16.09 -2.91
CA LEU A 97 2.44 16.91 -2.23
C LEU A 97 2.19 16.45 -0.79
N TYR A 98 2.16 15.14 -0.59
CA TYR A 98 1.88 14.57 0.71
C TYR A 98 3.11 14.03 1.44
N ASN A 99 4.31 14.37 0.95
CA ASN A 99 5.59 14.04 1.60
C ASN A 99 5.73 12.55 1.93
N PHE A 100 5.53 11.69 0.93
CA PHE A 100 5.66 10.24 1.13
C PHE A 100 7.06 9.89 1.61
N SER A 101 7.17 9.21 2.74
CA SER A 101 8.41 8.64 3.25
C SER A 101 8.60 7.19 2.81
N PHE A 102 7.66 6.67 2.04
CA PHE A 102 7.64 5.28 1.56
C PHE A 102 7.60 5.26 0.04
N PRO A 103 8.08 4.16 -0.59
CA PRO A 103 8.03 4.04 -2.05
C PRO A 103 6.59 3.99 -2.57
N TYR A 104 6.38 4.59 -3.73
CA TYR A 104 5.10 4.55 -4.44
C TYR A 104 5.35 3.93 -5.81
N LEU A 105 4.79 2.75 -6.05
CA LEU A 105 5.09 1.91 -7.20
C LEU A 105 3.92 1.84 -8.17
N ILE A 106 4.22 1.73 -9.47
CA ILE A 106 3.19 1.57 -10.49
C ILE A 106 3.08 0.11 -10.92
N ASP A 107 1.86 -0.43 -10.85
CA ASP A 107 1.49 -1.76 -11.35
C ASP A 107 0.65 -1.57 -12.61
N SER A 108 1.31 -1.24 -13.72
CA SER A 108 0.65 -0.81 -14.94
C SER A 108 -0.24 -1.88 -15.58
N THR A 109 0.09 -3.16 -15.37
CA THR A 109 -0.69 -4.28 -15.90
C THR A 109 -1.78 -4.75 -14.96
N GLN A 110 -1.78 -4.24 -13.73
CA GLN A 110 -2.72 -4.65 -12.68
C GLN A 110 -2.52 -6.10 -12.22
N GLU A 111 -1.42 -6.73 -12.64
CA GLU A 111 -1.13 -8.12 -12.28
C GLU A 111 -0.89 -8.30 -10.79
N ILE A 112 -0.20 -7.36 -10.17
CA ILE A 112 0.14 -7.46 -8.73
C ILE A 112 -1.12 -7.32 -7.89
N ALA A 113 -1.99 -6.37 -8.22
CA ALA A 113 -3.28 -6.25 -7.53
C ALA A 113 -4.07 -7.54 -7.60
N LYS A 114 -4.08 -8.20 -8.76
CA LYS A 114 -4.77 -9.48 -8.95
C LYS A 114 -4.16 -10.58 -8.10
N LYS A 115 -2.83 -10.66 -8.04
CA LYS A 115 -2.13 -11.64 -7.22
C LYS A 115 -2.45 -11.48 -5.73
N TYR A 116 -2.53 -10.24 -5.27
CA TYR A 116 -2.88 -9.93 -3.89
C TYR A 116 -4.38 -10.01 -3.63
N LYS A 117 -5.19 -10.14 -4.69
CA LYS A 117 -6.65 -10.10 -4.62
C LYS A 117 -7.15 -8.78 -4.03
N ALA A 118 -6.45 -7.70 -4.33
CA ALA A 118 -6.86 -6.36 -3.95
C ALA A 118 -8.11 -5.98 -4.75
N VAL A 119 -9.16 -5.56 -4.07
CA VAL A 119 -10.47 -5.32 -4.70
C VAL A 119 -10.90 -3.86 -4.68
N CYS A 120 -10.26 -3.05 -3.87
CA CYS A 120 -10.61 -1.64 -3.73
C CYS A 120 -9.38 -0.84 -3.34
N THR A 121 -9.46 0.47 -3.46
CA THR A 121 -8.47 1.39 -2.92
C THR A 121 -9.16 2.27 -1.89
N PRO A 122 -8.56 2.48 -0.74
CA PRO A 122 -7.32 1.83 -0.27
C PRO A 122 -7.57 0.41 0.23
N ASP A 123 -6.59 -0.46 0.06
CA ASP A 123 -6.61 -1.81 0.61
C ASP A 123 -5.25 -2.06 1.27
N PHE A 124 -5.25 -2.45 2.53
CA PHE A 124 -4.03 -2.55 3.35
C PHE A 124 -3.76 -4.00 3.71
N PHE A 125 -2.50 -4.41 3.52
CA PHE A 125 -2.05 -5.76 3.84
C PHE A 125 -0.84 -5.64 4.76
N ALA A 126 -0.95 -6.13 5.99
CA ALA A 126 0.15 -6.10 6.95
C ALA A 126 0.72 -7.51 7.13
N TYR A 127 2.04 -7.61 6.99
CA TYR A 127 2.78 -8.87 7.05
C TYR A 127 3.77 -8.84 8.21
N ASN A 128 4.02 -10.03 8.81
CA ASN A 128 5.05 -10.16 9.83
C ASN A 128 6.45 -10.22 9.18
N LYS A 129 7.49 -10.41 9.99
CA LYS A 129 8.86 -10.47 9.51
C LYS A 129 9.12 -11.59 8.51
N ASN A 130 8.29 -12.62 8.51
CA ASN A 130 8.39 -13.76 7.59
C ASN A 130 7.50 -13.59 6.37
N LEU A 131 6.95 -12.40 6.15
CA LEU A 131 6.04 -12.07 5.05
C LEU A 131 4.77 -12.91 5.04
N GLU A 132 4.28 -13.23 6.22
CA GLU A 132 3.02 -13.93 6.42
C GLU A 132 1.94 -12.94 6.81
N LEU A 133 0.79 -13.01 6.14
CA LEU A 133 -0.29 -12.05 6.31
C LEU A 133 -0.87 -12.09 7.73
N GLN A 134 -0.91 -10.95 8.39
CA GLN A 134 -1.45 -10.79 9.73
C GLN A 134 -2.71 -9.95 9.76
N TYR A 135 -2.87 -9.07 8.79
CA TYR A 135 -4.03 -8.17 8.73
C TYR A 135 -4.30 -7.77 7.29
N ARG A 136 -5.57 -7.67 6.96
CA ARG A 136 -6.02 -7.09 5.69
C ARG A 136 -7.28 -6.31 5.95
N GLY A 137 -7.38 -5.08 5.42
CA GLY A 137 -8.57 -4.29 5.59
C GLY A 137 -8.33 -2.81 5.35
N ARG A 138 -9.06 -2.00 6.11
CA ARG A 138 -9.06 -0.56 5.98
C ARG A 138 -8.11 0.09 6.97
N PHE A 139 -7.66 1.30 6.64
CA PHE A 139 -6.74 2.06 7.47
C PHE A 139 -7.22 2.22 8.91
N ARG A 140 -8.50 2.53 9.10
CA ARG A 140 -9.07 2.75 10.42
C ARG A 140 -8.97 1.51 11.32
N GLU A 141 -9.26 0.36 10.75
CA GLU A 141 -9.17 -0.92 11.47
C GLU A 141 -7.73 -1.25 11.82
N LEU A 142 -6.80 -0.99 10.92
CA LEU A 142 -5.37 -1.19 11.16
C LEU A 142 -4.90 -0.31 12.33
N LYS A 143 -5.35 0.94 12.37
CA LYS A 143 -5.01 1.86 13.44
C LYS A 143 -5.55 1.39 14.79
N ASN A 144 -6.77 0.86 14.82
CA ASN A 144 -7.38 0.32 16.03
C ASN A 144 -6.60 -0.89 16.54
N MET A 145 -6.20 -1.80 15.66
CA MET A 145 -5.39 -2.97 16.02
C MET A 145 -4.07 -2.56 16.66
N GLN A 146 -3.43 -1.54 16.12
CA GLN A 146 -2.17 -1.03 16.65
C GLN A 146 -2.36 -0.43 18.04
N THR A 147 -3.44 0.28 18.25
CA THR A 147 -3.75 0.87 19.56
C THR A 147 -3.98 -0.22 20.60
N ASP A 148 -4.68 -1.27 20.23
CA ASP A 148 -4.99 -2.38 21.12
C ASP A 148 -3.74 -3.19 21.52
N LYS A 149 -2.67 -3.12 20.75
CA LYS A 149 -1.43 -3.83 21.03
C LYS A 149 -0.49 -3.09 21.98
N LYS A 150 -0.86 -1.92 22.40
CA LYS A 150 -0.03 -1.15 23.34
C LYS A 150 -0.23 -1.65 24.79
#